data_95421249857aa79ba4cc7c9c65a814f5
#
_entry.id   95421249857aa79ba4cc7c9c65a814f5
#
_cell.length_a   1.000
_cell.length_b   1.000
_cell.length_c   1.000
_cell.angle_alpha   90.00
_cell.angle_beta   90.00
_cell.angle_gamma   90.00
#
_symmetry.space_group_name_H-M   'P 1'
#
loop_
_entity.id
_entity.type
_entity.pdbx_description
1 polymer ?
#
loop_
_entity_poly.entity_id
_entity_poly.type
_entity_poly.pdbx_seq_one_letter_code
_entity_poly.pdbx_strand_id
1 'polypeptide(L)'
;MPQIHRERVLRAATSQFLTRGYRSSVDEIARRAGVAKQTVYQHFPSKDELFKEVARDLTRRVLVELDAGPREVRAGLMRVARAYRQRVLGAQGIATFRTVVPEVPRFPALARAMYAGGAGALVARLAAYLGRAMGAGELRRDDPELAAEIFLGMLVGHDRLKRLFGVGCEEKEARRTARIVDCFLRAYAP
;
A
#
# COMPACT_ATOMS: atom_id res chain seq x y z
N MET A 1 4.87 -8.49 -26.57
CA MET A 1 6.17 -7.81 -26.33
C MET A 1 6.05 -6.52 -25.50
N PRO A 2 5.13 -5.54 -25.75
CA PRO A 2 5.10 -4.27 -24.99
C PRO A 2 4.84 -4.45 -23.49
N GLN A 3 3.97 -5.36 -23.11
CA GLN A 3 3.57 -5.58 -21.70
C GLN A 3 4.72 -6.14 -20.84
N ILE A 4 5.55 -7.01 -21.41
CA ILE A 4 6.73 -7.59 -20.74
C ILE A 4 7.76 -6.48 -20.42
N HIS A 5 7.98 -5.56 -21.33
CA HIS A 5 8.88 -4.43 -21.11
C HIS A 5 8.35 -3.48 -20.04
N ARG A 6 7.04 -3.19 -20.04
CA ARG A 6 6.40 -2.36 -19.01
C ARG A 6 6.58 -2.94 -17.59
N GLU A 7 6.37 -4.25 -17.43
CA GLU A 7 6.55 -4.91 -16.15
C GLU A 7 8.01 -4.94 -15.69
N ARG A 8 8.96 -5.16 -16.62
CA ARG A 8 10.40 -5.13 -16.31
C ARG A 8 10.83 -3.74 -15.85
N VAL A 9 10.37 -2.69 -16.54
CA VAL A 9 10.63 -1.30 -16.15
C VAL A 9 10.04 -1.00 -14.78
N LEU A 10 8.79 -1.40 -14.53
CA LEU A 10 8.13 -1.15 -13.25
C LEU A 10 8.84 -1.86 -12.09
N ARG A 11 9.28 -3.10 -12.26
CA ARG A 11 10.07 -3.83 -11.25
C ARG A 11 11.43 -3.15 -10.99
N ALA A 12 12.14 -2.75 -12.04
CA ALA A 12 13.42 -2.05 -11.92
C ALA A 12 13.25 -0.70 -11.23
N ALA A 13 12.22 0.06 -11.60
CA ALA A 13 11.88 1.35 -10.99
C ALA A 13 11.52 1.18 -9.51
N THR A 14 10.69 0.18 -9.17
CA THR A 14 10.37 -0.13 -7.77
C THR A 14 11.63 -0.38 -6.96
N SER A 15 12.53 -1.25 -7.43
CA SER A 15 13.79 -1.51 -6.74
C SER A 15 14.65 -0.24 -6.57
N GLN A 16 14.78 0.57 -7.63
CA GLN A 16 15.60 1.79 -7.58
C GLN A 16 15.00 2.86 -6.65
N PHE A 17 13.71 3.11 -6.76
CA PHE A 17 13.06 4.11 -5.92
C PHE A 17 13.04 3.71 -4.44
N LEU A 18 12.96 2.40 -4.14
CA LEU A 18 13.02 1.91 -2.76
C LEU A 18 14.42 1.98 -2.15
N THR A 19 15.48 1.93 -2.95
CA THR A 19 16.86 1.95 -2.45
C THR A 19 17.51 3.31 -2.48
N ARG A 20 17.19 4.14 -3.48
CA ARG A 20 17.85 5.43 -3.73
C ARG A 20 16.89 6.64 -3.74
N GLY A 21 15.60 6.39 -3.46
CA GLY A 21 14.58 7.43 -3.50
C GLY A 21 14.33 7.97 -4.90
N TYR A 22 13.66 9.10 -4.95
CA TYR A 22 13.33 9.77 -6.21
C TYR A 22 14.55 10.29 -7.00
N ARG A 23 15.74 10.35 -6.40
CA ARG A 23 16.97 10.77 -7.09
C ARG A 23 17.47 9.75 -8.12
N SER A 24 16.98 8.51 -8.11
CA SER A 24 17.34 7.48 -9.10
C SER A 24 17.15 7.98 -10.52
N SER A 25 18.14 7.75 -11.41
CA SER A 25 18.04 8.18 -12.80
C SER A 25 17.22 7.20 -13.64
N VAL A 26 16.53 7.72 -14.66
CA VAL A 26 15.80 6.87 -15.62
C VAL A 26 16.77 6.00 -16.43
N ASP A 27 18.00 6.46 -16.64
CA ASP A 27 19.05 5.69 -17.32
C ASP A 27 19.41 4.42 -16.52
N GLU A 28 19.52 4.55 -15.21
CA GLU A 28 19.78 3.42 -14.32
C GLU A 28 18.61 2.43 -14.29
N ILE A 29 17.38 2.94 -14.28
CA ILE A 29 16.17 2.12 -14.36
C ILE A 29 16.12 1.36 -15.68
N ALA A 30 16.38 2.03 -16.81
CA ALA A 30 16.42 1.42 -18.13
C ALA A 30 17.47 0.31 -18.24
N ARG A 31 18.69 0.59 -17.77
CA ARG A 31 19.79 -0.38 -17.73
C ARG A 31 19.41 -1.62 -16.90
N ARG A 32 18.82 -1.46 -15.72
CA ARG A 32 18.35 -2.57 -14.86
C ARG A 32 17.19 -3.35 -15.45
N ALA A 33 16.30 -2.65 -16.17
CA ALA A 33 15.19 -3.28 -16.88
C ALA A 33 15.65 -4.00 -18.16
N GLY A 34 16.90 -3.77 -18.62
CA GLY A 34 17.41 -4.31 -19.88
C GLY A 34 16.65 -3.77 -21.09
N VAL A 35 16.33 -2.47 -21.09
CA VAL A 35 15.65 -1.76 -22.17
C VAL A 35 16.33 -0.42 -22.48
N ALA A 36 16.07 0.14 -23.66
CA ALA A 36 16.52 1.49 -23.98
C ALA A 36 15.74 2.53 -23.15
N LYS A 37 16.37 3.68 -22.84
CA LYS A 37 15.72 4.81 -22.16
C LYS A 37 14.45 5.27 -22.87
N GLN A 38 14.46 5.29 -24.19
CA GLN A 38 13.29 5.63 -25.00
C GLN A 38 12.13 4.67 -24.77
N THR A 39 12.39 3.38 -24.57
CA THR A 39 11.37 2.39 -24.23
C THR A 39 10.72 2.68 -22.88
N VAL A 40 11.49 3.18 -21.89
CA VAL A 40 10.92 3.62 -20.62
C VAL A 40 9.92 4.76 -20.83
N TYR A 41 10.29 5.78 -21.63
CA TYR A 41 9.42 6.92 -21.89
C TYR A 41 8.21 6.61 -22.79
N GLN A 42 8.30 5.58 -23.64
CA GLN A 42 7.14 5.06 -24.39
C GLN A 42 6.06 4.50 -23.47
N HIS A 43 6.45 3.89 -22.34
CA HIS A 43 5.50 3.32 -21.36
C HIS A 43 5.11 4.30 -20.26
N PHE A 44 6.01 5.20 -19.90
CA PHE A 44 5.84 6.16 -18.79
C PHE A 44 6.36 7.52 -19.26
N PRO A 45 5.46 8.44 -19.64
CA PRO A 45 5.84 9.71 -20.29
C PRO A 45 6.81 10.58 -19.49
N SER A 46 6.88 10.38 -18.16
CA SER A 46 7.82 11.08 -17.29
C SER A 46 8.27 10.18 -16.13
N LYS A 47 9.34 10.59 -15.47
CA LYS A 47 9.80 9.93 -14.23
C LYS A 47 8.74 10.02 -13.12
N ASP A 48 7.98 11.12 -13.09
CA ASP A 48 6.88 11.32 -12.13
C ASP A 48 5.77 10.30 -12.37
N GLU A 49 5.37 10.08 -13.63
CA GLU A 49 4.36 9.06 -13.96
C GLU A 49 4.85 7.64 -13.65
N LEU A 50 6.12 7.34 -13.91
CA LEU A 50 6.71 6.06 -13.51
C LEU A 50 6.68 5.89 -11.98
N PHE A 51 6.98 6.94 -11.23
CA PHE A 51 6.98 6.90 -9.76
C PHE A 51 5.56 6.74 -9.19
N LYS A 52 4.58 7.46 -9.75
CA LYS A 52 3.16 7.30 -9.40
C LYS A 52 2.66 5.87 -9.69
N GLU A 53 3.07 5.30 -10.82
CA GLU A 53 2.68 3.94 -11.18
C GLU A 53 3.32 2.89 -10.24
N VAL A 54 4.55 3.12 -9.81
CA VAL A 54 5.16 2.31 -8.74
C VAL A 54 4.31 2.38 -7.46
N ALA A 55 3.85 3.56 -7.05
CA ALA A 55 2.99 3.71 -5.87
C ALA A 55 1.67 2.94 -6.02
N ARG A 56 1.03 3.01 -7.19
CA ARG A 56 -0.20 2.26 -7.50
C ARG A 56 0.04 0.74 -7.46
N ASP A 57 1.15 0.27 -8.05
CA ASP A 57 1.48 -1.16 -8.07
C ASP A 57 1.72 -1.70 -6.65
N LEU A 58 2.30 -0.89 -5.79
CA LEU A 58 2.53 -1.25 -4.40
C LEU A 58 1.25 -1.50 -3.58
N THR A 59 0.13 -0.87 -3.93
CA THR A 59 -1.16 -1.04 -3.24
C THR A 59 -2.10 -1.99 -3.95
N ARG A 60 -1.89 -2.28 -5.23
CA ARG A 60 -2.78 -3.10 -6.07
C ARG A 60 -3.10 -4.46 -5.45
N ARG A 61 -2.12 -5.16 -4.88
CA ARG A 61 -2.35 -6.48 -4.25
C ARG A 61 -3.32 -6.40 -3.07
N VAL A 62 -3.24 -5.33 -2.26
CA VAL A 62 -4.16 -5.13 -1.14
C VAL A 62 -5.57 -4.83 -1.63
N LEU A 63 -5.68 -4.03 -2.71
CA LEU A 63 -6.96 -3.69 -3.33
C LEU A 63 -7.69 -4.90 -3.91
N VAL A 64 -6.96 -5.84 -4.54
CA VAL A 64 -7.53 -7.08 -5.07
C VAL A 64 -8.18 -7.92 -3.96
N GLU A 65 -7.63 -7.92 -2.75
CA GLU A 65 -8.20 -8.66 -1.62
C GLU A 65 -9.57 -8.11 -1.14
N LEU A 66 -9.88 -6.85 -1.43
CA LEU A 66 -11.21 -6.28 -1.16
C LEU A 66 -12.29 -6.80 -2.11
N ASP A 67 -11.90 -7.13 -3.35
CA ASP A 67 -12.81 -7.56 -4.40
C ASP A 67 -12.95 -9.10 -4.45
N ALA A 68 -12.05 -9.83 -3.78
CA ALA A 68 -11.99 -11.29 -3.81
C ALA A 68 -12.73 -11.92 -2.62
N GLY A 69 -13.70 -12.77 -2.89
CA GLY A 69 -14.21 -13.75 -1.92
C GLY A 69 -15.55 -13.43 -1.25
N PRO A 70 -15.93 -14.24 -0.23
CA PRO A 70 -17.28 -14.25 0.35
C PRO A 70 -17.66 -12.92 0.98
N ARG A 71 -18.98 -12.69 1.06
CA ARG A 71 -19.60 -11.47 1.57
C ARG A 71 -19.42 -11.23 3.06
N GLU A 72 -18.96 -12.23 3.81
CA GLU A 72 -18.74 -12.06 5.26
C GLU A 72 -17.69 -11.00 5.56
N VAL A 73 -18.07 -9.97 6.31
CA VAL A 73 -17.25 -8.80 6.62
C VAL A 73 -15.94 -9.19 7.31
N ARG A 74 -16.00 -10.10 8.29
CA ARG A 74 -14.81 -10.57 9.02
C ARG A 74 -13.78 -11.22 8.08
N ALA A 75 -14.23 -12.10 7.19
CA ALA A 75 -13.35 -12.78 6.24
C ALA A 75 -12.71 -11.78 5.25
N GLY A 76 -13.48 -10.80 4.76
CA GLY A 76 -13.00 -9.71 3.93
C GLY A 76 -11.93 -8.87 4.61
N LEU A 77 -12.21 -8.39 5.82
CA LEU A 77 -11.26 -7.60 6.60
C LEU A 77 -10.00 -8.39 6.96
N MET A 78 -10.10 -9.70 7.24
CA MET A 78 -8.93 -10.56 7.48
C MET A 78 -8.02 -10.68 6.27
N ARG A 79 -8.57 -10.82 5.06
CA ARG A 79 -7.75 -10.86 3.82
C ARG A 79 -7.01 -9.55 3.61
N VAL A 80 -7.74 -8.44 3.67
CA VAL A 80 -7.16 -7.08 3.55
C VAL A 80 -6.10 -6.85 4.63
N ALA A 81 -6.38 -7.19 5.87
CA ALA A 81 -5.47 -7.01 6.99
C ALA A 81 -4.14 -7.75 6.77
N ARG A 82 -4.19 -9.02 6.35
CA ARG A 82 -2.99 -9.83 6.05
C ARG A 82 -2.17 -9.22 4.93
N ALA A 83 -2.81 -8.90 3.79
CA ALA A 83 -2.14 -8.33 2.63
C ALA A 83 -1.52 -6.95 2.96
N TYR A 84 -2.27 -6.10 3.67
CA TYR A 84 -1.81 -4.77 4.06
C TYR A 84 -0.64 -4.82 5.03
N ARG A 85 -0.73 -5.61 6.10
CA ARG A 85 0.36 -5.78 7.07
C ARG A 85 1.61 -6.34 6.41
N GLN A 86 1.48 -7.41 5.61
CA GLN A 86 2.59 -7.98 4.86
C GLN A 86 3.24 -6.93 3.95
N ARG A 87 2.45 -6.09 3.29
CA ARG A 87 2.92 -5.05 2.40
C ARG A 87 3.64 -3.93 3.13
N VAL A 88 3.06 -3.43 4.20
CA VAL A 88 3.53 -2.21 4.90
C VAL A 88 4.63 -2.52 5.94
N LEU A 89 4.49 -3.65 6.65
CA LEU A 89 5.43 -4.05 7.70
C LEU A 89 6.53 -4.99 7.20
N GLY A 90 6.42 -5.50 5.98
CA GLY A 90 7.49 -6.29 5.36
C GLY A 90 8.75 -5.44 5.08
N ALA A 91 9.87 -6.10 4.83
CA ALA A 91 11.15 -5.43 4.60
C ALA A 91 11.08 -4.34 3.53
N GLN A 92 10.37 -4.60 2.42
CA GLN A 92 10.17 -3.64 1.34
C GLN A 92 9.31 -2.43 1.77
N GLY A 93 8.25 -2.64 2.57
CA GLY A 93 7.40 -1.56 3.08
C GLY A 93 8.16 -0.65 4.04
N ILE A 94 8.95 -1.21 4.94
CA ILE A 94 9.79 -0.45 5.88
C ILE A 94 10.89 0.31 5.11
N ALA A 95 11.53 -0.32 4.12
CA ALA A 95 12.52 0.36 3.27
C ALA A 95 11.88 1.54 2.50
N THR A 96 10.68 1.33 1.93
CA THR A 96 9.91 2.40 1.27
C THR A 96 9.69 3.58 2.22
N PHE A 97 9.23 3.32 3.44
CA PHE A 97 8.95 4.36 4.41
C PHE A 97 10.21 5.17 4.76
N ARG A 98 11.33 4.47 5.03
CA ARG A 98 12.63 5.09 5.33
C ARG A 98 13.17 5.95 4.18
N THR A 99 12.89 5.59 2.94
CA THR A 99 13.41 6.26 1.74
C THR A 99 12.52 7.40 1.29
N VAL A 100 11.19 7.25 1.37
CA VAL A 100 10.23 8.21 0.82
C VAL A 100 9.96 9.35 1.78
N VAL A 101 9.74 9.06 3.07
CA VAL A 101 9.32 10.07 4.04
C VAL A 101 10.31 11.23 4.17
N PRO A 102 11.64 11.02 4.24
CA PRO A 102 12.60 12.12 4.29
C PRO A 102 12.63 13.01 3.03
N GLU A 103 12.18 12.50 1.88
CA GLU A 103 12.15 13.26 0.62
C GLU A 103 10.86 14.10 0.45
N VAL A 104 9.84 13.87 1.29
CA VAL A 104 8.55 14.61 1.23
C VAL A 104 8.70 16.13 1.26
N PRO A 105 9.53 16.73 2.15
CA PRO A 105 9.70 18.18 2.17
C PRO A 105 10.30 18.73 0.88
N ARG A 106 11.11 17.92 0.18
CA ARG A 106 11.79 18.32 -1.05
C ARG A 106 10.90 18.15 -2.30
N PHE A 107 10.01 17.16 -2.28
CA PHE A 107 9.13 16.81 -3.41
C PHE A 107 7.65 16.71 -2.99
N PRO A 108 7.05 17.79 -2.47
CA PRO A 108 5.71 17.71 -1.85
C PRO A 108 4.60 17.35 -2.84
N ALA A 109 4.68 17.80 -4.10
CA ALA A 109 3.71 17.46 -5.13
C ALA A 109 3.73 15.96 -5.45
N LEU A 110 4.92 15.38 -5.55
CA LEU A 110 5.11 13.97 -5.81
C LEU A 110 4.66 13.10 -4.62
N ALA A 111 4.95 13.54 -3.40
CA ALA A 111 4.49 12.87 -2.18
C ALA A 111 2.95 12.84 -2.11
N ARG A 112 2.28 13.95 -2.43
CA ARG A 112 0.80 14.01 -2.52
C ARG A 112 0.27 13.05 -3.59
N ALA A 113 0.90 13.00 -4.76
CA ALA A 113 0.49 12.08 -5.82
C ALA A 113 0.70 10.61 -5.45
N MET A 114 1.78 10.29 -4.74
CA MET A 114 2.00 8.94 -4.16
C MET A 114 0.94 8.58 -3.13
N TYR A 115 0.63 9.50 -2.22
CA TYR A 115 -0.41 9.27 -1.22
C TYR A 115 -1.76 9.00 -1.91
N ALA A 116 -2.17 9.87 -2.83
CA ALA A 116 -3.43 9.73 -3.55
C ALA A 116 -3.54 8.42 -4.35
N GLY A 117 -2.46 8.02 -5.05
CA GLY A 117 -2.45 6.76 -5.81
C GLY A 117 -2.23 5.49 -4.98
N GLY A 118 -1.72 5.65 -3.75
CA GLY A 118 -1.39 4.56 -2.84
C GLY A 118 -2.34 4.47 -1.64
N ALA A 119 -1.92 5.04 -0.52
CA ALA A 119 -2.65 4.94 0.75
C ALA A 119 -4.05 5.56 0.67
N GLY A 120 -4.21 6.72 0.05
CA GLY A 120 -5.51 7.38 -0.13
C GLY A 120 -6.47 6.55 -0.98
N ALA A 121 -5.99 5.94 -2.07
CA ALA A 121 -6.81 5.04 -2.87
C ALA A 121 -7.26 3.80 -2.08
N LEU A 122 -6.41 3.28 -1.19
CA LEU A 122 -6.77 2.16 -0.31
C LEU A 122 -7.85 2.58 0.70
N VAL A 123 -7.69 3.75 1.33
CA VAL A 123 -8.72 4.31 2.25
C VAL A 123 -10.06 4.42 1.54
N ALA A 124 -10.11 5.06 0.37
CA ALA A 124 -11.36 5.24 -0.39
C ALA A 124 -12.04 3.91 -0.76
N ARG A 125 -11.26 2.91 -1.19
CA ARG A 125 -11.81 1.58 -1.54
C ARG A 125 -12.30 0.81 -0.31
N LEU A 126 -11.57 0.88 0.80
CA LEU A 126 -11.98 0.26 2.06
C LEU A 126 -13.20 0.97 2.65
N ALA A 127 -13.26 2.30 2.59
CA ALA A 127 -14.44 3.09 2.98
C ALA A 127 -15.68 2.66 2.22
N ALA A 128 -15.59 2.50 0.89
CA ALA A 128 -16.69 2.00 0.08
C ALA A 128 -17.12 0.58 0.48
N TYR A 129 -16.19 -0.29 0.86
CA TYR A 129 -16.48 -1.63 1.37
C TYR A 129 -17.21 -1.56 2.72
N LEU A 130 -16.68 -0.80 3.68
CA LEU A 130 -17.26 -0.64 5.01
C LEU A 130 -18.64 0.05 4.95
N GLY A 131 -18.80 1.06 4.08
CA GLY A 131 -20.08 1.74 3.89
C GLY A 131 -21.18 0.79 3.40
N ARG A 132 -20.85 -0.17 2.53
CA ARG A 132 -21.80 -1.23 2.13
C ARG A 132 -22.19 -2.14 3.30
N ALA A 133 -21.21 -2.54 4.13
CA ALA A 133 -21.48 -3.36 5.32
C ALA A 133 -22.34 -2.60 6.36
N MET A 134 -22.09 -1.31 6.55
CA MET A 134 -22.92 -0.43 7.40
C MET A 134 -24.33 -0.28 6.83
N GLY A 135 -24.47 -0.11 5.52
CA GLY A 135 -25.77 -0.05 4.84
C GLY A 135 -26.56 -1.34 4.93
N ALA A 136 -25.88 -2.49 4.96
CA ALA A 136 -26.49 -3.80 5.15
C ALA A 136 -26.81 -4.14 6.64
N GLY A 137 -26.42 -3.28 7.58
CA GLY A 137 -26.59 -3.54 9.02
C GLY A 137 -25.62 -4.55 9.63
N GLU A 138 -24.56 -4.92 8.88
CA GLU A 138 -23.51 -5.82 9.36
C GLU A 138 -22.48 -5.11 10.26
N LEU A 139 -22.41 -3.79 10.15
CA LEU A 139 -21.62 -2.91 11.00
C LEU A 139 -22.46 -1.73 11.45
N ARG A 140 -22.15 -1.20 12.64
CA ARG A 140 -22.70 0.06 13.14
C ARG A 140 -22.50 1.18 12.13
N ARG A 141 -23.52 2.02 11.93
CA ARG A 141 -23.41 3.20 11.06
C ARG A 141 -22.46 4.23 11.66
N ASP A 142 -21.51 4.67 10.85
CA ASP A 142 -20.51 5.68 11.18
C ASP A 142 -19.98 6.28 9.88
N ASP A 143 -19.03 7.23 9.93
CA ASP A 143 -18.28 7.70 8.78
C ASP A 143 -17.40 6.56 8.21
N PRO A 144 -17.66 6.07 6.98
CA PRO A 144 -16.90 4.96 6.42
C PRO A 144 -15.42 5.30 6.14
N GLU A 145 -15.10 6.58 5.86
CA GLU A 145 -13.73 7.01 5.59
C GLU A 145 -12.91 6.99 6.87
N LEU A 146 -13.45 7.57 7.95
CA LEU A 146 -12.84 7.52 9.28
C LEU A 146 -12.68 6.06 9.77
N ALA A 147 -13.70 5.22 9.58
CA ALA A 147 -13.63 3.81 9.93
C ALA A 147 -12.51 3.08 9.17
N ALA A 148 -12.32 3.38 7.89
CA ALA A 148 -11.23 2.83 7.09
C ALA A 148 -9.85 3.29 7.59
N GLU A 149 -9.70 4.56 7.92
CA GLU A 149 -8.46 5.12 8.48
C GLU A 149 -8.13 4.50 9.84
N ILE A 150 -9.12 4.38 10.74
CA ILE A 150 -8.97 3.71 12.03
C ILE A 150 -8.51 2.26 11.83
N PHE A 151 -9.18 1.51 10.96
CA PHE A 151 -8.82 0.11 10.71
C PHE A 151 -7.38 -0.03 10.20
N LEU A 152 -6.98 0.74 9.20
CA LEU A 152 -5.62 0.72 8.66
C LEU A 152 -4.59 1.18 9.70
N GLY A 153 -4.93 2.17 10.52
CA GLY A 153 -4.11 2.63 11.64
C GLY A 153 -3.89 1.54 12.69
N MET A 154 -4.95 0.84 13.10
CA MET A 154 -4.87 -0.28 14.05
C MET A 154 -3.97 -1.40 13.53
N LEU A 155 -4.01 -1.68 12.23
CA LEU A 155 -3.24 -2.76 11.61
C LEU A 155 -1.73 -2.53 11.66
N VAL A 156 -1.27 -1.29 11.62
CA VAL A 156 0.18 -1.02 11.50
C VAL A 156 0.75 -0.24 12.69
N GLY A 157 0.03 0.69 13.24
CA GLY A 157 0.33 1.52 14.41
C GLY A 157 1.74 1.37 14.99
N HIS A 158 1.81 0.85 16.20
CA HIS A 158 3.05 0.67 16.94
C HIS A 158 4.00 -0.38 16.30
N ASP A 159 3.49 -1.34 15.54
CA ASP A 159 4.32 -2.36 14.87
C ASP A 159 5.25 -1.77 13.81
N ARG A 160 4.78 -0.73 13.09
CA ARG A 160 5.66 0.01 12.17
C ARG A 160 6.81 0.66 12.92
N LEU A 161 6.53 1.30 14.04
CA LEU A 161 7.56 1.94 14.86
C LEU A 161 8.59 0.92 15.35
N LYS A 162 8.15 -0.21 15.90
CA LYS A 162 9.05 -1.30 16.31
C LYS A 162 9.98 -1.72 15.16
N ARG A 163 9.44 -1.95 13.96
CA ARG A 163 10.25 -2.37 12.80
C ARG A 163 11.20 -1.27 12.30
N LEU A 164 10.82 -0.01 12.40
CA LEU A 164 11.70 1.11 12.06
C LEU A 164 12.91 1.18 13.02
N PHE A 165 12.70 0.89 14.29
CA PHE A 165 13.76 0.84 15.32
C PHE A 165 14.48 -0.51 15.44
N GLY A 166 14.12 -1.50 14.60
CA GLY A 166 14.75 -2.83 14.65
C GLY A 166 14.31 -3.68 15.85
N VAL A 167 13.23 -3.29 16.53
CA VAL A 167 12.67 -4.05 17.66
C VAL A 167 11.81 -5.19 17.12
N GLY A 168 12.04 -6.40 17.60
CA GLY A 168 11.26 -7.59 17.22
C GLY A 168 9.82 -7.55 17.69
N CYS A 169 8.96 -8.37 17.06
CA CYS A 169 7.62 -8.67 17.54
C CYS A 169 7.60 -10.09 18.10
N GLU A 170 7.23 -10.26 19.36
CA GLU A 170 7.15 -11.59 20.02
C GLU A 170 5.92 -12.39 19.57
N GLU A 171 4.79 -11.71 19.32
CA GLU A 171 3.54 -12.35 18.91
C GLU A 171 3.57 -12.77 17.44
N LYS A 172 3.09 -14.00 17.15
CA LYS A 172 2.94 -14.48 15.76
C LYS A 172 2.03 -13.55 14.95
N GLU A 173 2.49 -13.13 13.80
CA GLU A 173 1.85 -12.15 12.91
C GLU A 173 0.37 -12.47 12.63
N ALA A 174 0.04 -13.75 12.38
CA ALA A 174 -1.34 -14.18 12.09
C ALA A 174 -2.27 -13.97 13.30
N ARG A 175 -1.81 -14.31 14.52
CA ARG A 175 -2.58 -14.14 15.75
C ARG A 175 -2.84 -12.66 16.04
N ARG A 176 -1.78 -11.84 15.90
CA ARG A 176 -1.87 -10.40 16.11
C ARG A 176 -2.85 -9.74 15.12
N THR A 177 -2.77 -10.13 13.84
CA THR A 177 -3.69 -9.64 12.81
C THR A 177 -5.14 -9.99 13.16
N ALA A 178 -5.41 -11.24 13.55
CA ALA A 178 -6.76 -11.65 13.91
C ALA A 178 -7.31 -10.84 15.10
N ARG A 179 -6.50 -10.65 16.16
CA ARG A 179 -6.89 -9.85 17.33
C ARG A 179 -7.25 -8.41 16.99
N ILE A 180 -6.49 -7.79 16.04
CA ILE A 180 -6.78 -6.42 15.60
C ILE A 180 -8.11 -6.38 14.84
N VAL A 181 -8.35 -7.32 13.93
CA VAL A 181 -9.61 -7.41 13.18
C VAL A 181 -10.80 -7.63 14.14
N ASP A 182 -10.65 -8.54 15.09
CA ASP A 182 -11.70 -8.82 16.08
C ASP A 182 -11.94 -7.60 17.00
N CYS A 183 -10.91 -6.83 17.32
CA CYS A 183 -11.04 -5.58 18.07
C CYS A 183 -11.84 -4.53 17.29
N PHE A 184 -11.52 -4.33 16.03
CA PHE A 184 -12.25 -3.42 15.14
C PHE A 184 -13.72 -3.84 15.02
N LEU A 185 -14.00 -5.11 14.78
CA LEU A 185 -15.37 -5.62 14.64
C LEU A 185 -16.19 -5.44 15.94
N ARG A 186 -15.58 -5.60 17.11
CA ARG A 186 -16.28 -5.30 18.38
C ARG A 186 -16.59 -3.81 18.51
N ALA A 187 -15.69 -2.93 18.09
CA ALA A 187 -15.91 -1.47 18.13
C ALA A 187 -17.00 -1.02 17.15
N TYR A 188 -17.19 -1.76 16.08
CA TYR A 188 -18.17 -1.48 15.01
C TYR A 188 -19.29 -2.52 14.95
N ALA A 189 -19.53 -3.25 16.05
CA ALA A 189 -20.69 -4.14 16.13
C ALA A 189 -22.00 -3.36 15.95
N PRO A 190 -23.01 -3.94 15.29
CA PRO A 190 -24.33 -3.34 15.07
C PRO A 190 -25.00 -2.88 16.37
#